data_dd6db27db8413994274186b77076824e
#
_entry.id   dd6db27db8413994274186b77076824e
#
_cell.length_a   1.000
_cell.length_b   1.000
_cell.length_c   1.000
_cell.angle_alpha   90.00
_cell.angle_beta   90.00
_cell.angle_gamma   90.00
#
_symmetry.space_group_name_H-M   'P 1'
#
loop_
_entity.id
_entity.type
_entity.pdbx_description
1 polymer ?
#
loop_
_entity_poly.entity_id
_entity_poly.type
_entity_poly.pdbx_seq_one_letter_code
_entity_poly.pdbx_strand_id
1 'polypeptide(L)'
;MKALNKETAKKTVRPERIIQFGEGNFLRAFVDWIIYNMNEKADFNSSVVVVQPIEKGMIDMLNAQDCLYHVNLQGLDKGETVNSLTMIDVISRALNPYSQFEEFMKLAEQPEMRFVISNTTEAGIAFDPSCKLEDAPASSYPGKLTQLLYHRYKTFQGDMSKGLIIFPCELIFLN
;
A
#
# COMPACT_ATOMS: atom_id res chain seq x y z
N MET A 1 -21.86 19.33 -1.13
CA MET A 1 -20.98 18.61 -0.17
C MET A 1 -19.56 19.03 -0.49
N LYS A 2 -18.71 19.36 0.50
CA LYS A 2 -17.29 19.69 0.22
C LYS A 2 -16.52 18.39 -0.09
N ALA A 3 -15.57 18.44 -1.03
CA ALA A 3 -14.69 17.31 -1.30
C ALA A 3 -13.81 17.02 -0.07
N LEU A 4 -13.56 15.73 0.20
CA LEU A 4 -12.64 15.31 1.25
C LEU A 4 -11.22 15.50 0.74
N ASN A 5 -10.44 16.33 1.42
CA ASN A 5 -9.03 16.58 1.15
C ASN A 5 -8.38 17.24 2.38
N LYS A 6 -7.08 17.52 2.33
CA LYS A 6 -6.33 18.16 3.45
C LYS A 6 -6.78 19.57 3.81
N GLU A 7 -7.56 20.25 2.96
CA GLU A 7 -8.15 21.56 3.26
C GLU A 7 -9.42 21.45 4.11
N THR A 8 -10.10 20.31 4.00
CA THR A 8 -11.39 20.05 4.66
C THR A 8 -11.29 19.07 5.82
N ALA A 9 -10.17 18.35 5.93
CA ALA A 9 -9.92 17.37 6.99
C ALA A 9 -8.44 17.32 7.38
N LYS A 10 -8.17 17.00 8.63
CA LYS A 10 -6.79 16.86 9.12
C LYS A 10 -6.18 15.55 8.60
N LYS A 11 -5.00 15.65 7.99
CA LYS A 11 -4.16 14.49 7.64
C LYS A 11 -2.92 14.49 8.53
N THR A 12 -2.68 13.39 9.22
CA THR A 12 -1.50 13.26 10.08
C THR A 12 -0.31 12.79 9.25
N VAL A 13 0.82 13.49 9.37
CA VAL A 13 2.06 13.08 8.70
C VAL A 13 2.78 12.07 9.59
N ARG A 14 3.08 10.89 9.04
CA ARG A 14 3.81 9.82 9.72
C ARG A 14 4.91 9.28 8.79
N PRO A 15 5.97 8.65 9.32
CA PRO A 15 7.01 8.02 8.49
C PRO A 15 6.45 6.97 7.54
N GLU A 16 6.93 6.94 6.31
CA GLU A 16 6.59 5.92 5.32
C GLU A 16 7.35 4.63 5.65
N ARG A 17 6.65 3.63 6.15
CA ARG A 17 7.23 2.33 6.53
C ARG A 17 6.60 1.14 5.83
N ILE A 18 5.55 1.36 5.07
CA ILE A 18 4.75 0.32 4.44
C ILE A 18 4.59 0.62 2.96
N ILE A 19 4.93 -0.34 2.11
CA ILE A 19 4.60 -0.36 0.69
C ILE A 19 3.40 -1.26 0.52
N GLN A 20 2.33 -0.77 -0.10
CA GLN A 20 1.12 -1.52 -0.34
C GLN A 20 0.88 -1.65 -1.84
N PHE A 21 1.01 -2.87 -2.37
CA PHE A 21 0.65 -3.17 -3.75
C PHE A 21 -0.85 -3.46 -3.85
N GLY A 22 -1.58 -2.50 -4.36
CA GLY A 22 -3.02 -2.52 -4.53
C GLY A 22 -3.73 -1.39 -3.81
N GLU A 23 -4.71 -0.83 -4.49
CA GLU A 23 -5.53 0.30 -4.05
C GLU A 23 -7.01 -0.10 -3.87
N GLY A 24 -7.29 -1.41 -3.91
CA GLY A 24 -8.64 -1.95 -3.84
C GLY A 24 -9.31 -1.81 -2.47
N ASN A 25 -10.62 -2.07 -2.43
CA ASN A 25 -11.43 -1.93 -1.23
C ASN A 25 -10.97 -2.80 -0.07
N PHE A 26 -10.48 -4.02 -0.35
CA PHE A 26 -10.01 -4.92 0.70
C PHE A 26 -8.86 -4.30 1.49
N LEU A 27 -7.80 -3.88 0.82
CA LEU A 27 -6.66 -3.27 1.51
C LEU A 27 -7.07 -1.99 2.24
N ARG A 28 -7.83 -1.11 1.60
CA ARG A 28 -8.27 0.16 2.20
C ARG A 28 -9.21 0.00 3.39
N ALA A 29 -10.16 -0.93 3.32
CA ALA A 29 -11.17 -1.09 4.37
C ALA A 29 -10.76 -2.08 5.47
N PHE A 30 -9.75 -2.92 5.24
CA PHE A 30 -9.27 -3.90 6.19
C PHE A 30 -7.85 -3.59 6.68
N VAL A 31 -6.87 -3.61 5.80
CA VAL A 31 -5.46 -3.43 6.19
C VAL A 31 -5.18 -2.01 6.65
N ASP A 32 -5.55 -1.00 5.86
CA ASP A 32 -5.32 0.40 6.23
C ASP A 32 -6.14 0.81 7.46
N TRP A 33 -7.33 0.23 7.64
CA TRP A 33 -8.12 0.41 8.86
C TRP A 33 -7.42 -0.19 10.09
N ILE A 34 -6.77 -1.35 9.95
CA ILE A 34 -5.95 -1.95 11.02
C ILE A 34 -4.77 -1.03 11.34
N ILE A 35 -4.03 -0.55 10.31
CA ILE A 35 -2.90 0.37 10.48
C ILE A 35 -3.35 1.66 11.17
N TYR A 36 -4.52 2.21 10.78
CA TYR A 36 -5.13 3.35 11.44
C TYR A 36 -5.32 3.08 12.95
N ASN A 37 -5.94 1.97 13.29
CA ASN A 37 -6.14 1.61 14.70
C ASN A 37 -4.82 1.37 15.46
N MET A 38 -3.82 0.78 14.81
CA MET A 38 -2.48 0.62 15.40
C MET A 38 -1.80 1.98 15.66
N ASN A 39 -1.96 2.93 14.76
CA ASN A 39 -1.46 4.30 14.97
C ASN A 39 -2.18 4.99 16.14
N GLU A 40 -3.50 4.84 16.24
CA GLU A 40 -4.30 5.52 17.27
C GLU A 40 -4.18 4.86 18.66
N LYS A 41 -3.96 3.55 18.72
CA LYS A 41 -4.06 2.78 19.96
C LYS A 41 -2.74 2.17 20.44
N ALA A 42 -1.75 2.04 19.58
CA ALA A 42 -0.51 1.31 19.86
C ALA A 42 0.76 2.07 19.47
N ASP A 43 0.65 3.37 19.19
CA ASP A 43 1.79 4.24 18.80
C ASP A 43 2.65 3.63 17.67
N PHE A 44 2.01 2.99 16.72
CA PHE A 44 2.71 2.35 15.60
C PHE A 44 3.41 3.35 14.69
N ASN A 45 2.89 4.58 14.64
CA ASN A 45 3.48 5.76 13.97
C ASN A 45 4.00 5.46 12.56
N SER A 46 3.13 4.92 11.70
CA SER A 46 3.52 4.51 10.34
C SER A 46 2.50 4.96 9.31
N SER A 47 2.97 5.28 8.11
CA SER A 47 2.13 5.52 6.95
C SER A 47 2.42 4.55 5.82
N VAL A 48 1.49 4.49 4.88
CA VAL A 48 1.46 3.59 3.73
C VAL A 48 1.73 4.37 2.46
N VAL A 49 2.62 3.87 1.62
CA VAL A 49 2.72 4.27 0.21
C VAL A 49 2.00 3.22 -0.62
N VAL A 50 0.91 3.62 -1.27
CA VAL A 50 0.18 2.74 -2.18
C VAL A 50 0.87 2.71 -3.53
N VAL A 51 1.08 1.52 -4.06
CA VAL A 51 1.64 1.28 -5.40
C VAL A 51 0.59 0.56 -6.24
N GLN A 52 0.17 1.19 -7.31
CA GLN A 52 -0.78 0.62 -8.26
C GLN A 52 -0.11 -0.52 -9.04
N PRO A 53 -0.61 -1.78 -8.97
CA PRO A 53 0.08 -2.91 -9.59
C PRO A 53 -0.12 -2.99 -11.11
N ILE A 54 -1.14 -2.33 -11.65
CA ILE A 54 -1.52 -2.33 -13.07
C ILE A 54 -1.48 -0.91 -13.64
N GLU A 55 -1.40 -0.76 -14.96
CA GLU A 55 -1.29 0.54 -15.62
C GLU A 55 -2.49 1.46 -15.35
N LYS A 56 -3.69 0.89 -15.37
CA LYS A 56 -4.95 1.63 -15.14
C LYS A 56 -5.59 1.20 -13.82
N GLY A 57 -5.74 2.11 -12.88
CA GLY A 57 -6.31 1.87 -11.57
C GLY A 57 -6.93 3.12 -10.96
N MET A 58 -6.92 3.24 -9.66
CA MET A 58 -7.69 4.24 -8.91
C MET A 58 -6.83 5.30 -8.22
N ILE A 59 -5.51 5.33 -8.42
CA ILE A 59 -4.66 6.24 -7.65
C ILE A 59 -4.91 7.71 -7.96
N ASP A 60 -5.34 8.06 -9.17
CA ASP A 60 -5.67 9.45 -9.50
C ASP A 60 -6.82 9.95 -8.64
N MET A 61 -7.84 9.10 -8.43
CA MET A 61 -8.95 9.40 -7.53
C MET A 61 -8.49 9.52 -6.08
N LEU A 62 -7.60 8.64 -5.61
CA LEU A 62 -7.04 8.72 -4.26
C LEU A 62 -6.21 9.99 -4.07
N ASN A 63 -5.35 10.30 -5.03
CA ASN A 63 -4.50 11.50 -4.98
C ASN A 63 -5.33 12.79 -5.03
N ALA A 64 -6.43 12.83 -5.81
CA ALA A 64 -7.33 13.98 -5.90
C ALA A 64 -7.98 14.35 -4.56
N GLN A 65 -8.07 13.41 -3.63
CA GLN A 65 -8.56 13.63 -2.26
C GLN A 65 -7.47 13.47 -1.19
N ASP A 66 -6.21 13.75 -1.56
CA ASP A 66 -5.05 13.65 -0.67
C ASP A 66 -4.94 12.28 0.03
N CYS A 67 -5.40 11.20 -0.62
CA CYS A 67 -5.49 9.84 -0.09
C CYS A 67 -6.34 9.69 1.20
N LEU A 68 -7.22 10.64 1.48
CA LEU A 68 -8.19 10.55 2.58
C LEU A 68 -9.46 9.86 2.11
N TYR A 69 -10.03 9.00 2.93
CA TYR A 69 -11.31 8.34 2.66
C TYR A 69 -11.99 7.89 3.95
N HIS A 70 -13.24 7.47 3.84
CA HIS A 70 -13.98 6.94 4.96
C HIS A 70 -14.17 5.44 4.85
N VAL A 71 -14.02 4.75 5.98
CA VAL A 71 -14.48 3.37 6.17
C VAL A 71 -15.73 3.39 7.02
N ASN A 72 -16.79 2.80 6.51
CA ASN A 72 -18.04 2.63 7.23
C ASN A 72 -18.15 1.17 7.72
N LEU A 73 -18.09 0.98 9.03
CA LEU A 73 -18.24 -0.32 9.67
C LEU A 73 -19.71 -0.50 10.06
N GLN A 74 -20.33 -1.51 9.50
CA GLN A 74 -21.71 -1.89 9.80
C GLN A 74 -21.78 -3.36 10.17
N GLY A 75 -22.47 -3.68 11.26
CA GLY A 75 -22.60 -5.06 11.72
C GLY A 75 -23.16 -5.19 13.12
N LEU A 76 -22.89 -6.33 13.73
CA LEU A 76 -23.23 -6.61 15.12
C LEU A 76 -21.94 -6.81 15.91
N ASP A 77 -21.80 -6.11 17.03
CA ASP A 77 -20.75 -6.35 18.03
C ASP A 77 -21.42 -6.65 19.37
N LYS A 78 -21.16 -7.84 19.90
CA LYS A 78 -21.73 -8.32 21.18
C LYS A 78 -23.26 -8.22 21.26
N GLY A 79 -23.93 -8.38 20.12
CA GLY A 79 -25.40 -8.33 19.99
C GLY A 79 -25.99 -6.92 19.78
N GLU A 80 -25.16 -5.88 19.77
CA GLU A 80 -25.58 -4.51 19.48
C GLU A 80 -25.26 -4.13 18.04
N THR A 81 -26.14 -3.35 17.42
CA THR A 81 -25.89 -2.83 16.06
C THR A 81 -24.82 -1.76 16.09
N VAL A 82 -23.76 -1.97 15.30
CA VAL A 82 -22.68 -1.01 15.08
C VAL A 82 -22.87 -0.36 13.71
N ASN A 83 -22.78 0.97 13.69
CA ASN A 83 -22.68 1.76 12.46
C ASN A 83 -21.73 2.93 12.75
N SER A 84 -20.47 2.77 12.37
CA SER A 84 -19.44 3.78 12.64
C SER A 84 -18.71 4.18 11.36
N LEU A 85 -18.56 5.49 11.17
CA LEU A 85 -17.84 6.09 10.05
C LEU A 85 -16.50 6.61 10.55
N THR A 86 -15.41 6.04 10.03
CA THR A 86 -14.03 6.43 10.40
C THR A 86 -13.31 7.01 9.19
N MET A 87 -12.74 8.20 9.35
CA MET A 87 -11.86 8.76 8.34
C MET A 87 -10.47 8.14 8.45
N ILE A 88 -9.96 7.62 7.35
CA ILE A 88 -8.65 6.99 7.25
C ILE A 88 -7.66 7.96 6.62
N ASP A 89 -6.52 8.18 7.29
CA ASP A 89 -5.46 9.13 6.92
C ASP A 89 -4.06 8.48 6.83
N VAL A 90 -4.01 7.15 6.80
CA VAL A 90 -2.74 6.42 6.86
C VAL A 90 -1.96 6.38 5.56
N ILE A 91 -2.62 6.58 4.41
CA ILE A 91 -1.94 6.60 3.11
C ILE A 91 -1.27 7.97 2.94
N SER A 92 0.07 7.99 2.87
CA SER A 92 0.85 9.22 2.62
C SER A 92 0.65 9.72 1.20
N ARG A 93 0.82 8.83 0.23
CA ARG A 93 0.71 9.06 -1.21
C ARG A 93 0.43 7.76 -1.96
N ALA A 94 0.01 7.90 -3.22
CA ALA A 94 -0.20 6.76 -4.11
C ALA A 94 0.58 6.96 -5.42
N LEU A 95 1.25 5.91 -5.90
CA LEU A 95 2.15 5.93 -7.06
C LEU A 95 1.67 4.97 -8.14
N ASN A 96 1.79 5.40 -9.40
CA ASN A 96 1.68 4.53 -10.56
C ASN A 96 3.10 4.26 -11.13
N PRO A 97 3.65 3.05 -10.98
CA PRO A 97 4.98 2.72 -11.51
C PRO A 97 5.13 2.92 -13.02
N TYR A 98 4.04 2.86 -13.79
CA TYR A 98 4.08 3.04 -15.24
C TYR A 98 4.35 4.49 -15.67
N SER A 99 4.02 5.46 -14.82
CA SER A 99 4.30 6.88 -15.06
C SER A 99 5.31 7.49 -14.07
N GLN A 100 5.59 6.77 -12.96
CA GLN A 100 6.41 7.25 -11.84
C GLN A 100 7.43 6.18 -11.42
N PHE A 101 8.08 5.51 -12.39
CA PHE A 101 8.96 4.38 -12.11
C PHE A 101 10.13 4.75 -11.19
N GLU A 102 10.76 5.90 -11.41
CA GLU A 102 11.85 6.36 -10.55
C GLU A 102 11.40 6.58 -9.11
N GLU A 103 10.22 7.18 -8.90
CA GLU A 103 9.66 7.39 -7.56
C GLU A 103 9.29 6.06 -6.89
N PHE A 104 8.82 5.09 -7.66
CA PHE A 104 8.58 3.74 -7.17
C PHE A 104 9.89 3.08 -6.72
N MET A 105 10.96 3.16 -7.52
CA MET A 105 12.25 2.58 -7.17
C MET A 105 12.91 3.26 -5.95
N LYS A 106 12.71 4.56 -5.76
CA LYS A 106 13.18 5.28 -4.55
C LYS A 106 12.58 4.74 -3.25
N LEU A 107 11.46 4.03 -3.27
CA LEU A 107 10.94 3.34 -2.09
C LEU A 107 11.91 2.29 -1.56
N ALA A 108 12.64 1.63 -2.46
CA ALA A 108 13.67 0.66 -2.09
C ALA A 108 14.86 1.28 -1.35
N GLU A 109 15.11 2.56 -1.54
CA GLU A 109 16.23 3.32 -0.94
C GLU A 109 15.90 3.87 0.46
N GLN A 110 14.62 3.83 0.86
CA GLN A 110 14.18 4.37 2.14
C GLN A 110 14.58 3.45 3.29
N PRO A 111 15.46 3.89 4.22
CA PRO A 111 15.93 3.03 5.31
C PRO A 111 14.82 2.67 6.32
N GLU A 112 13.81 3.53 6.45
CA GLU A 112 12.66 3.34 7.35
C GLU A 112 11.61 2.35 6.79
N MET A 113 11.66 2.04 5.49
CA MET A 113 10.73 1.09 4.88
C MET A 113 10.91 -0.30 5.50
N ARG A 114 9.81 -0.87 5.99
CA ARG A 114 9.82 -2.08 6.81
C ARG A 114 8.92 -3.19 6.27
N PHE A 115 7.78 -2.83 5.71
CA PHE A 115 6.74 -3.80 5.35
C PHE A 115 6.35 -3.67 3.88
N VAL A 116 6.01 -4.80 3.28
CA VAL A 116 5.33 -4.88 1.98
C VAL A 116 4.04 -5.64 2.19
N ILE A 117 2.94 -5.07 1.74
CA ILE A 117 1.61 -5.69 1.79
C ILE A 117 1.07 -5.76 0.37
N SER A 118 0.44 -6.85 0.01
CA SER A 118 -0.16 -7.03 -1.31
C SER A 118 -1.50 -7.74 -1.24
N ASN A 119 -2.37 -7.41 -2.19
CA ASN A 119 -3.60 -8.12 -2.45
C ASN A 119 -3.88 -8.03 -3.95
N THR A 120 -3.27 -8.93 -4.69
CA THR A 120 -3.49 -9.09 -6.13
C THR A 120 -4.48 -10.22 -6.40
N THR A 121 -4.93 -10.34 -7.63
CA THR A 121 -5.73 -11.50 -8.06
C THR A 121 -4.83 -12.72 -8.29
N GLU A 122 -5.40 -13.92 -8.40
CA GLU A 122 -4.66 -15.13 -8.77
C GLU A 122 -3.84 -14.95 -10.05
N ALA A 123 -4.41 -14.28 -11.06
CA ALA A 123 -3.66 -13.93 -12.28
C ALA A 123 -2.54 -12.91 -12.00
N GLY A 124 -2.72 -12.02 -11.04
CA GLY A 124 -1.76 -10.99 -10.67
C GLY A 124 -0.49 -11.51 -10.03
N ILE A 125 -0.54 -12.69 -9.39
CA ILE A 125 0.64 -13.34 -8.78
C ILE A 125 1.31 -14.35 -9.71
N ALA A 126 0.80 -14.55 -10.92
CA ALA A 126 1.37 -15.51 -11.85
C ALA A 126 2.80 -15.12 -12.26
N PHE A 127 3.64 -16.13 -12.45
CA PHE A 127 4.97 -15.93 -12.99
C PHE A 127 4.89 -15.50 -14.47
N ASP A 128 5.55 -14.39 -14.79
CA ASP A 128 5.67 -13.89 -16.15
C ASP A 128 7.14 -13.97 -16.60
N PRO A 129 7.49 -14.92 -17.49
CA PRO A 129 8.87 -15.11 -17.95
C PRO A 129 9.38 -13.96 -18.85
N SER A 130 8.50 -13.08 -19.29
CA SER A 130 8.88 -11.92 -20.10
C SER A 130 9.46 -10.78 -19.28
N CYS A 131 9.18 -10.74 -17.96
CA CYS A 131 9.67 -9.68 -17.09
C CYS A 131 11.20 -9.72 -16.96
N LYS A 132 11.80 -8.53 -17.06
CA LYS A 132 13.23 -8.31 -16.89
C LYS A 132 13.50 -7.27 -15.80
N LEU A 133 14.70 -7.32 -15.23
CA LEU A 133 15.10 -6.32 -14.22
C LEU A 133 15.20 -4.91 -14.79
N GLU A 134 15.46 -4.80 -16.09
CA GLU A 134 15.62 -3.53 -16.82
C GLU A 134 14.29 -2.91 -17.27
N ASP A 135 13.17 -3.62 -17.12
CA ASP A 135 11.85 -3.08 -17.44
C ASP A 135 11.51 -1.88 -16.55
N ALA A 136 10.72 -0.94 -17.08
CA ALA A 136 10.36 0.27 -16.36
C ALA A 136 8.85 0.57 -16.42
N PRO A 137 8.02 -0.11 -15.63
CA PRO A 137 8.28 -1.23 -14.72
C PRO A 137 8.13 -2.61 -15.38
N ALA A 138 8.49 -3.70 -14.69
CA ALA A 138 8.07 -5.04 -15.03
C ALA A 138 6.54 -5.13 -15.12
N SER A 139 6.00 -5.95 -16.04
CA SER A 139 4.55 -6.05 -16.29
C SER A 139 3.79 -6.63 -15.09
N SER A 140 4.33 -7.70 -14.48
CA SER A 140 3.68 -8.41 -13.37
C SER A 140 4.00 -7.80 -12.00
N TYR A 141 3.13 -8.07 -11.00
CA TYR A 141 3.40 -7.71 -9.61
C TYR A 141 4.65 -8.42 -9.06
N PRO A 142 4.85 -9.74 -9.23
CA PRO A 142 6.08 -10.39 -8.78
C PRO A 142 7.35 -9.80 -9.41
N GLY A 143 7.27 -9.40 -10.68
CA GLY A 143 8.37 -8.71 -11.37
C GLY A 143 8.70 -7.36 -10.71
N LYS A 144 7.69 -6.52 -10.45
CA LYS A 144 7.86 -5.23 -9.75
C LYS A 144 8.44 -5.41 -8.35
N LEU A 145 7.93 -6.40 -7.60
CA LEU A 145 8.45 -6.71 -6.28
C LEU A 145 9.91 -7.17 -6.35
N THR A 146 10.27 -8.00 -7.33
CA THR A 146 11.65 -8.45 -7.56
C THR A 146 12.56 -7.26 -7.86
N GLN A 147 12.16 -6.34 -8.73
CA GLN A 147 12.92 -5.12 -9.03
C GLN A 147 13.18 -4.31 -7.75
N LEU A 148 12.14 -4.08 -6.95
CA LEU A 148 12.23 -3.32 -5.70
C LEU A 148 13.16 -4.00 -4.68
N LEU A 149 13.01 -5.31 -4.48
CA LEU A 149 13.85 -6.07 -3.53
C LEU A 149 15.30 -6.11 -3.97
N TYR A 150 15.56 -6.33 -5.26
CA TYR A 150 16.91 -6.34 -5.81
C TYR A 150 17.60 -4.98 -5.71
N HIS A 151 16.86 -3.90 -6.03
CA HIS A 151 17.38 -2.54 -5.88
C HIS A 151 17.72 -2.23 -4.42
N ARG A 152 16.84 -2.62 -3.49
CA ARG A 152 17.09 -2.47 -2.04
C ARG A 152 18.32 -3.24 -1.58
N TYR A 153 18.44 -4.50 -2.02
CA TYR A 153 19.62 -5.31 -1.70
C TYR A 153 20.92 -4.63 -2.16
N LYS A 154 20.93 -4.05 -3.36
CA LYS A 154 22.09 -3.31 -3.88
C LYS A 154 22.35 -2.03 -3.10
N THR A 155 21.32 -1.25 -2.81
CA THR A 155 21.41 0.03 -2.08
C THR A 155 22.03 -0.18 -0.71
N PHE A 156 21.59 -1.18 0.03
CA PHE A 156 22.05 -1.47 1.38
C PHE A 156 23.12 -2.56 1.45
N GLN A 157 23.69 -2.98 0.31
CA GLN A 157 24.80 -3.92 0.21
C GLN A 157 24.56 -5.25 0.97
N GLY A 158 23.30 -5.71 0.97
CA GLY A 158 22.90 -6.94 1.66
C GLY A 158 22.77 -6.83 3.18
N ASP A 159 22.71 -5.62 3.74
CA ASP A 159 22.48 -5.45 5.18
C ASP A 159 21.13 -6.09 5.59
N MET A 160 21.22 -7.15 6.39
CA MET A 160 20.06 -7.92 6.87
C MET A 160 19.10 -7.08 7.70
N SER A 161 19.56 -6.03 8.37
CA SER A 161 18.69 -5.12 9.15
C SER A 161 17.76 -4.29 8.27
N LYS A 162 18.02 -4.22 6.98
CA LYS A 162 17.24 -3.50 5.96
C LYS A 162 16.28 -4.43 5.18
N GLY A 163 16.18 -5.70 5.56
CA GLY A 163 15.20 -6.63 5.01
C GLY A 163 13.76 -6.13 5.21
N LEU A 164 12.86 -6.53 4.31
CA LEU A 164 11.44 -6.22 4.38
C LEU A 164 10.63 -7.43 4.86
N ILE A 165 9.61 -7.18 5.65
CA ILE A 165 8.63 -8.19 6.03
C ILE A 165 7.49 -8.11 5.01
N ILE A 166 7.20 -9.22 4.35
CA ILE A 166 6.20 -9.29 3.29
C ILE A 166 4.95 -9.98 3.83
N PHE A 167 3.81 -9.32 3.71
CA PHE A 167 2.48 -9.83 4.03
C PHE A 167 1.67 -10.00 2.75
N PRO A 168 1.70 -11.19 2.13
CA PRO A 168 0.83 -11.49 1.00
C PRO A 168 -0.59 -11.77 1.51
N CYS A 169 -1.55 -10.94 1.08
CA CYS A 169 -2.96 -11.05 1.42
C CYS A 169 -3.79 -11.48 0.20
N GLU A 170 -3.19 -12.21 -0.70
CA GLU A 170 -3.83 -12.71 -1.92
C GLU A 170 -4.89 -13.76 -1.60
N LEU A 171 -6.00 -13.71 -2.33
CA LEU A 171 -6.98 -14.78 -2.33
C LEU A 171 -6.48 -15.91 -3.23
N ILE A 172 -5.94 -16.96 -2.62
CA ILE A 172 -5.43 -18.13 -3.34
C ILE A 172 -6.37 -19.31 -3.05
N PHE A 173 -6.82 -19.98 -4.12
CA PHE A 173 -7.66 -21.15 -4.00
C PHE A 173 -6.85 -22.34 -3.43
N LEU A 174 -7.38 -23.03 -2.44
CA LEU A 174 -6.73 -24.14 -1.73
C LEU A 174 -5.44 -23.74 -0.97
N ASN A 175 -5.39 -22.54 -0.46
CA ASN A 175 -4.29 -22.10 0.41
C ASN A 175 -4.44 -22.72 1.81
#